data_2535c541e7c0eb54786f47bb38d3d8c6
#
_entry.id   2535c541e7c0eb54786f47bb38d3d8c6
#
_cell.length_a   1.000
_cell.length_b   1.000
_cell.length_c   1.000
_cell.angle_alpha   90.00
_cell.angle_beta   90.00
_cell.angle_gamma   90.00
#
_symmetry.space_group_name_H-M   'P 1'
#
loop_
_entity.id
_entity.type
_entity.pdbx_description
1 polymer ?
#
loop_
_entity_poly.entity_id
_entity_poly.type
_entity_poly.pdbx_seq_one_letter_code
_entity_poly.pdbx_strand_id
1 'polypeptide(L)'
;MRNTHCLPSYSFGGHDVFDAIPQFTKLYGHTVAIIGGETALSKAMPHIQPVLDKAGINVLDVIPFGSECTFARGKEIAAMDSVKDADFLFAVGGGKAIDTVKVVAVELDDKPFFTIPTIASTCAATSEAAAVYTADHNFDGISFVNHPPVHCFIDADILVEAPSRYLWAGMGDTIAKHYETLMSARNREQVYNTQLGLVLSSMCSEPIFEHGLQAYKDNKNKHRSEAFDLMVMTVIFTTGIVSGCMPGDYNSIIAHAICYGCATNEETEKHHLHGEMVAYGLLILFIVDKQLDELNRWLPVYRAIGWPTKLSQMGLDESHIPQIVEKAVSVRDVVVSPYEITTDMLADAIRYMETIEC
;
A
#
# COMPACT_ATOMS: atom_id res chain seq x y z
N MET A 1 14.30 25.18 -9.02
CA MET A 1 14.82 23.80 -9.25
C MET A 1 13.87 22.87 -8.53
N ARG A 2 13.41 21.80 -9.16
CA ARG A 2 12.58 20.76 -8.51
C ARG A 2 13.42 19.50 -8.45
N ASN A 3 13.63 18.95 -7.27
CA ASN A 3 14.24 17.64 -7.06
C ASN A 3 13.13 16.64 -6.82
N THR A 4 13.22 15.48 -7.45
CA THR A 4 12.22 14.42 -7.30
C THR A 4 12.93 13.08 -7.15
N HIS A 5 12.55 12.31 -6.16
CA HIS A 5 13.01 10.96 -5.88
C HIS A 5 11.80 10.01 -5.95
N CYS A 6 11.25 9.79 -7.16
CA CYS A 6 10.03 9.01 -7.33
C CYS A 6 10.26 7.55 -7.78
N LEU A 7 11.50 7.17 -8.05
CA LEU A 7 11.84 5.84 -8.54
C LEU A 7 12.72 5.11 -7.51
N PRO A 8 12.13 4.23 -6.69
CA PRO A 8 12.92 3.35 -5.83
C PRO A 8 13.70 2.34 -6.68
N SER A 9 14.85 1.94 -6.18
CA SER A 9 15.60 0.81 -6.72
C SER A 9 15.00 -0.50 -6.20
N TYR A 10 15.03 -1.58 -6.99
CA TYR A 10 14.55 -2.89 -6.53
C TYR A 10 15.35 -4.06 -7.11
N SER A 11 15.33 -5.18 -6.41
CA SER A 11 15.66 -6.51 -6.91
C SER A 11 14.41 -7.40 -6.79
N PHE A 12 14.12 -8.19 -7.81
CA PHE A 12 12.97 -9.10 -7.85
C PHE A 12 13.42 -10.50 -8.27
N GLY A 13 13.01 -11.49 -7.51
CA GLY A 13 13.37 -12.89 -7.79
C GLY A 13 12.80 -13.87 -6.78
N GLY A 14 13.49 -14.97 -6.54
CA GLY A 14 13.29 -15.87 -5.40
C GLY A 14 14.21 -15.46 -4.25
N HIS A 15 14.53 -16.43 -3.36
CA HIS A 15 15.39 -16.18 -2.20
C HIS A 15 16.79 -15.65 -2.57
N ASP A 16 17.26 -15.88 -3.78
CA ASP A 16 18.52 -15.38 -4.31
C ASP A 16 18.57 -13.85 -4.48
N VAL A 17 17.43 -13.19 -4.40
CA VAL A 17 17.34 -11.72 -4.40
C VAL A 17 18.16 -11.10 -3.27
N PHE A 18 18.32 -11.80 -2.15
CA PHE A 18 19.08 -11.34 -1.00
C PHE A 18 20.60 -11.35 -1.24
N ASP A 19 21.12 -12.13 -2.21
CA ASP A 19 22.53 -12.09 -2.59
C ASP A 19 22.96 -10.71 -3.10
N ALA A 20 22.02 -9.87 -3.52
CA ALA A 20 22.26 -8.50 -3.93
C ALA A 20 22.44 -7.51 -2.74
N ILE A 21 22.12 -7.89 -1.51
CA ILE A 21 22.22 -7.00 -0.33
C ILE A 21 23.56 -6.29 -0.25
N PRO A 22 24.74 -6.98 -0.33
CA PRO A 22 26.02 -6.30 -0.19
C PRO A 22 26.28 -5.26 -1.29
N GLN A 23 25.71 -5.45 -2.49
CA GLN A 23 25.87 -4.52 -3.59
C GLN A 23 25.24 -3.16 -3.27
N PHE A 24 24.06 -3.17 -2.65
CA PHE A 24 23.27 -1.95 -2.38
C PHE A 24 23.60 -1.32 -1.03
N THR A 25 24.04 -2.10 -0.04
CA THR A 25 24.33 -1.59 1.31
C THR A 25 25.76 -1.04 1.48
N LYS A 26 26.71 -1.46 0.66
CA LYS A 26 28.15 -1.14 0.82
C LYS A 26 28.50 0.35 0.93
N LEU A 27 27.66 1.23 0.40
CA LEU A 27 27.86 2.69 0.46
C LEU A 27 27.34 3.31 1.77
N TYR A 28 26.58 2.56 2.55
CA TYR A 28 25.90 3.03 3.74
C TYR A 28 26.60 2.59 5.04
N GLY A 29 27.36 1.50 5.01
CA GLY A 29 28.11 1.01 6.17
C GLY A 29 28.06 -0.51 6.32
N HIS A 30 28.33 -0.97 7.55
CA HIS A 30 28.46 -2.40 7.88
C HIS A 30 27.64 -2.83 9.10
N THR A 31 26.80 -1.96 9.62
CA THR A 31 25.93 -2.26 10.78
C THR A 31 24.47 -2.04 10.42
N VAL A 32 23.59 -2.94 10.83
CA VAL A 32 22.16 -2.88 10.53
C VAL A 32 21.32 -3.16 11.77
N ALA A 33 20.24 -2.40 11.94
CA ALA A 33 19.11 -2.79 12.80
C ALA A 33 17.96 -3.26 11.91
N ILE A 34 17.39 -4.41 12.24
CA ILE A 34 16.33 -5.06 11.47
C ILE A 34 15.03 -4.90 12.26
N ILE A 35 14.04 -4.24 11.65
CA ILE A 35 12.74 -3.97 12.29
C ILE A 35 11.65 -4.65 11.47
N GLY A 36 10.79 -5.44 12.11
CA GLY A 36 9.77 -6.16 11.36
C GLY A 36 8.68 -6.80 12.20
N GLY A 37 7.71 -7.41 11.52
CA GLY A 37 6.70 -8.26 12.17
C GLY A 37 7.28 -9.62 12.55
N GLU A 38 6.88 -10.21 13.66
CA GLU A 38 7.42 -11.49 14.14
C GLU A 38 7.32 -12.60 13.07
N THR A 39 6.15 -12.76 12.46
CA THR A 39 5.95 -13.74 11.37
C THR A 39 6.82 -13.41 10.16
N ALA A 40 6.90 -12.14 9.77
CA ALA A 40 7.72 -11.69 8.64
C ALA A 40 9.21 -11.98 8.88
N LEU A 41 9.71 -11.63 10.06
CA LEU A 41 11.08 -11.92 10.49
C LEU A 41 11.36 -13.42 10.48
N SER A 42 10.44 -14.25 11.00
CA SER A 42 10.62 -15.71 11.00
C SER A 42 10.71 -16.30 9.58
N LYS A 43 10.12 -15.67 8.58
CA LYS A 43 10.16 -16.11 7.17
C LYS A 43 11.38 -15.56 6.42
N ALA A 44 11.77 -14.33 6.66
CA ALA A 44 12.83 -13.66 5.90
C ALA A 44 14.22 -13.89 6.48
N MET A 45 14.39 -13.90 7.82
CA MET A 45 15.71 -14.02 8.46
C MET A 45 16.49 -15.27 8.09
N PRO A 46 15.90 -16.47 7.91
CA PRO A 46 16.65 -17.65 7.46
C PRO A 46 17.39 -17.47 6.12
N HIS A 47 16.89 -16.57 5.26
CA HIS A 47 17.48 -16.25 3.96
C HIS A 47 18.40 -15.02 4.00
N ILE A 48 18.12 -14.06 4.87
CA ILE A 48 18.87 -12.81 5.00
C ILE A 48 20.15 -13.02 5.83
N GLN A 49 20.05 -13.66 7.00
CA GLN A 49 21.16 -13.76 7.96
C GLN A 49 22.44 -14.37 7.35
N PRO A 50 22.38 -15.49 6.58
CA PRO A 50 23.57 -16.05 5.97
C PRO A 50 24.26 -15.11 4.99
N VAL A 51 23.49 -14.26 4.30
CA VAL A 51 24.04 -13.26 3.36
C VAL A 51 24.73 -12.15 4.13
N LEU A 52 24.14 -11.66 5.22
CA LEU A 52 24.72 -10.62 6.08
C LEU A 52 26.04 -11.11 6.70
N ASP A 53 26.04 -12.33 7.24
CA ASP A 53 27.24 -12.96 7.85
C ASP A 53 28.39 -13.07 6.81
N LYS A 54 28.09 -13.56 5.61
CA LYS A 54 29.05 -13.68 4.51
C LYS A 54 29.59 -12.33 4.05
N ALA A 55 28.75 -11.29 4.08
CA ALA A 55 29.11 -9.93 3.70
C ALA A 55 29.84 -9.15 4.79
N GLY A 56 29.95 -9.68 6.00
CA GLY A 56 30.51 -8.99 7.16
C GLY A 56 29.64 -7.81 7.63
N ILE A 57 28.32 -7.87 7.42
CA ILE A 57 27.36 -6.89 7.90
C ILE A 57 26.91 -7.35 9.28
N ASN A 58 27.18 -6.53 10.29
CA ASN A 58 26.86 -6.83 11.69
C ASN A 58 25.42 -6.42 12.02
N VAL A 59 24.59 -7.37 12.41
CA VAL A 59 23.24 -7.12 12.90
C VAL A 59 23.33 -6.69 14.37
N LEU A 60 23.02 -5.43 14.63
CA LEU A 60 23.04 -4.86 16.00
C LEU A 60 21.83 -5.31 16.81
N ASP A 61 20.68 -5.40 16.14
CA ASP A 61 19.44 -5.83 16.79
C ASP A 61 18.38 -6.31 15.77
N VAL A 62 17.44 -7.13 16.23
CA VAL A 62 16.26 -7.57 15.49
C VAL A 62 15.01 -7.24 16.30
N ILE A 63 14.30 -6.22 15.91
CA ILE A 63 13.28 -5.54 16.71
C ILE A 63 11.88 -5.80 16.15
N PRO A 64 10.97 -6.39 16.93
CA PRO A 64 9.56 -6.43 16.59
C PRO A 64 8.97 -5.01 16.54
N PHE A 65 8.33 -4.64 15.40
CA PHE A 65 7.73 -3.30 15.28
C PHE A 65 6.52 -3.09 16.20
N GLY A 66 5.87 -4.17 16.62
CA GLY A 66 4.62 -4.16 17.37
C GLY A 66 3.44 -4.60 16.50
N SER A 67 2.27 -4.02 16.73
CA SER A 67 1.03 -4.37 16.01
C SER A 67 0.53 -3.27 15.08
N GLU A 68 0.89 -2.00 15.35
CA GLU A 68 0.40 -0.84 14.60
C GLU A 68 1.51 0.17 14.34
N CYS A 69 1.43 0.87 13.21
CA CYS A 69 2.29 2.00 12.90
C CYS A 69 1.77 3.24 13.63
N THR A 70 2.45 3.62 14.72
CA THR A 70 2.14 4.84 15.47
C THR A 70 3.35 5.75 15.57
N PHE A 71 3.15 7.07 15.67
CA PHE A 71 4.27 8.00 15.95
C PHE A 71 5.00 7.66 17.25
N ALA A 72 4.26 7.24 18.29
CA ALA A 72 4.83 6.86 19.57
C ALA A 72 5.76 5.66 19.45
N ARG A 73 5.35 4.61 18.71
CA ARG A 73 6.16 3.42 18.50
C ARG A 73 7.40 3.70 17.64
N GLY A 74 7.26 4.52 16.59
CA GLY A 74 8.39 4.95 15.78
C GLY A 74 9.44 5.69 16.62
N LYS A 75 9.03 6.62 17.47
CA LYS A 75 9.92 7.35 18.40
C LYS A 75 10.58 6.45 19.43
N GLU A 76 9.83 5.49 19.99
CA GLU A 76 10.37 4.51 20.94
C GLU A 76 11.50 3.69 20.29
N ILE A 77 11.28 3.16 19.07
CA ILE A 77 12.29 2.38 18.35
C ILE A 77 13.48 3.27 17.96
N ALA A 78 13.25 4.49 17.49
CA ALA A 78 14.30 5.42 17.13
C ALA A 78 15.19 5.82 18.34
N ALA A 79 14.65 5.73 19.56
CA ALA A 79 15.41 6.03 20.79
C ALA A 79 16.36 4.90 21.21
N MET A 80 16.25 3.69 20.66
CA MET A 80 17.12 2.54 21.01
C MET A 80 18.55 2.78 20.52
N ASP A 81 19.55 2.48 21.33
CA ASP A 81 20.95 2.69 20.97
C ASP A 81 21.36 1.82 19.76
N SER A 82 20.89 0.56 19.71
CA SER A 82 21.11 -0.34 18.56
C SER A 82 20.59 0.23 17.22
N VAL A 83 19.52 1.03 17.25
CA VAL A 83 18.92 1.67 16.07
C VAL A 83 19.66 2.97 15.70
N LYS A 84 20.08 3.75 16.71
CA LYS A 84 20.90 4.95 16.50
C LYS A 84 22.27 4.62 15.94
N ASP A 85 22.91 3.57 16.47
CA ASP A 85 24.26 3.17 16.11
C ASP A 85 24.34 2.38 14.81
N ALA A 86 23.22 1.85 14.30
CA ALA A 86 23.15 1.19 13.01
C ALA A 86 23.45 2.17 11.87
N ASP A 87 24.22 1.76 10.89
CA ASP A 87 24.50 2.55 9.67
C ASP A 87 23.24 2.69 8.81
N PHE A 88 22.42 1.65 8.77
CA PHE A 88 21.17 1.61 8.02
C PHE A 88 20.15 0.67 8.67
N LEU A 89 18.90 0.73 8.19
CA LEU A 89 17.79 -0.08 8.71
C LEU A 89 17.28 -1.06 7.64
N PHE A 90 16.81 -2.23 8.08
CA PHE A 90 15.96 -3.11 7.28
C PHE A 90 14.54 -3.08 7.82
N ALA A 91 13.59 -2.80 6.92
CA ALA A 91 12.15 -2.89 7.17
C ALA A 91 11.61 -4.21 6.62
N VAL A 92 11.26 -5.17 7.49
CA VAL A 92 10.84 -6.51 7.09
C VAL A 92 9.38 -6.73 7.42
N GLY A 93 8.50 -6.84 6.40
CA GLY A 93 7.10 -7.11 6.68
C GLY A 93 6.10 -6.59 5.67
N GLY A 94 4.87 -6.39 6.14
CA GLY A 94 3.81 -5.69 5.40
C GLY A 94 3.84 -4.18 5.65
N GLY A 95 2.81 -3.48 5.13
CA GLY A 95 2.71 -2.01 5.18
C GLY A 95 2.96 -1.42 6.56
N LYS A 96 2.27 -1.89 7.61
CA LYS A 96 2.40 -1.36 8.98
C LYS A 96 3.83 -1.43 9.53
N ALA A 97 4.55 -2.53 9.29
CA ALA A 97 5.94 -2.68 9.72
C ALA A 97 6.87 -1.75 8.94
N ILE A 98 6.69 -1.68 7.62
CA ILE A 98 7.50 -0.82 6.74
C ILE A 98 7.25 0.66 7.07
N ASP A 99 6.00 1.06 7.26
CA ASP A 99 5.64 2.43 7.60
C ASP A 99 6.18 2.83 8.98
N THR A 100 6.22 1.90 9.94
CA THR A 100 6.90 2.15 11.23
C THR A 100 8.38 2.48 11.02
N VAL A 101 9.08 1.76 10.13
CA VAL A 101 10.50 2.06 9.84
C VAL A 101 10.67 3.40 9.15
N LYS A 102 9.74 3.83 8.30
CA LYS A 102 9.76 5.19 7.74
C LYS A 102 9.63 6.25 8.83
N VAL A 103 8.73 6.05 9.80
CA VAL A 103 8.64 6.95 10.96
C VAL A 103 9.96 6.96 11.76
N VAL A 104 10.57 5.79 11.99
CA VAL A 104 11.89 5.69 12.63
C VAL A 104 12.96 6.44 11.83
N ALA A 105 12.98 6.28 10.51
CA ALA A 105 13.94 6.95 9.64
C ALA A 105 13.82 8.49 9.74
N VAL A 106 12.60 9.02 9.74
CA VAL A 106 12.32 10.46 9.92
C VAL A 106 12.82 10.97 11.27
N GLU A 107 12.60 10.24 12.35
CA GLU A 107 13.07 10.62 13.70
C GLU A 107 14.61 10.58 13.82
N LEU A 108 15.29 9.94 12.85
CA LEU A 108 16.75 9.84 12.76
C LEU A 108 17.33 10.59 11.54
N ASP A 109 16.77 11.74 11.20
CA ASP A 109 17.22 12.61 10.10
C ASP A 109 17.30 11.89 8.74
N ASP A 110 16.24 11.16 8.37
CA ASP A 110 16.14 10.32 7.18
C ASP A 110 17.23 9.24 7.09
N LYS A 111 17.46 8.53 8.21
CA LYS A 111 18.40 7.39 8.24
C LYS A 111 18.14 6.43 7.06
N PRO A 112 19.16 6.02 6.31
CA PRO A 112 19.00 5.12 5.18
C PRO A 112 18.31 3.82 5.58
N PHE A 113 17.33 3.40 4.79
CA PHE A 113 16.62 2.15 5.03
C PHE A 113 16.32 1.39 3.73
N PHE A 114 16.21 0.08 3.85
CA PHE A 114 15.90 -0.86 2.81
C PHE A 114 14.65 -1.64 3.18
N THR A 115 13.88 -2.07 2.21
CA THR A 115 12.62 -2.77 2.45
C THR A 115 12.64 -4.20 1.95
N ILE A 116 12.01 -5.09 2.71
CA ILE A 116 11.84 -6.51 2.40
C ILE A 116 10.38 -6.85 2.66
N PRO A 117 9.50 -6.64 1.65
CA PRO A 117 8.09 -6.95 1.79
C PRO A 117 7.87 -8.46 1.88
N THR A 118 7.03 -8.89 2.82
CA THR A 118 6.65 -10.29 3.00
C THR A 118 5.19 -10.58 2.66
N ILE A 119 4.44 -9.55 2.32
CA ILE A 119 3.07 -9.59 1.77
C ILE A 119 2.94 -8.52 0.69
N ALA A 120 2.13 -8.78 -0.33
CA ALA A 120 1.83 -7.85 -1.40
C ALA A 120 0.45 -7.22 -1.19
N SER A 121 0.31 -6.35 -0.17
CA SER A 121 -0.97 -5.73 0.17
C SER A 121 -1.04 -4.24 -0.14
N THR A 122 0.10 -3.57 -0.30
CA THR A 122 0.22 -2.13 -0.60
C THR A 122 1.58 -1.83 -1.25
N CYS A 123 1.77 -0.60 -1.69
CA CYS A 123 3.04 -0.10 -2.22
C CYS A 123 3.99 0.47 -1.14
N ALA A 124 3.72 0.26 0.14
CA ALA A 124 4.52 0.82 1.24
C ALA A 124 6.03 0.55 1.09
N ALA A 125 6.39 -0.63 0.54
CA ALA A 125 7.79 -1.02 0.36
C ALA A 125 8.58 -0.18 -0.67
N THR A 126 7.91 0.66 -1.45
CA THR A 126 8.53 1.44 -2.53
C THR A 126 8.09 2.90 -2.53
N SER A 127 7.18 3.30 -1.65
CA SER A 127 6.70 4.67 -1.52
C SER A 127 7.39 5.43 -0.39
N GLU A 128 7.34 6.75 -0.45
CA GLU A 128 7.88 7.66 0.58
C GLU A 128 6.89 7.95 1.71
N ALA A 129 5.60 7.69 1.51
CA ALA A 129 4.56 7.94 2.49
C ALA A 129 4.43 6.77 3.48
N ALA A 130 4.17 7.09 4.73
CA ALA A 130 3.81 6.17 5.80
C ALA A 130 2.45 6.54 6.37
N ALA A 131 1.49 5.62 6.33
CA ALA A 131 0.21 5.79 6.99
C ALA A 131 0.38 5.52 8.50
N VAL A 132 0.05 6.51 9.33
CA VAL A 132 0.22 6.46 10.78
C VAL A 132 -1.15 6.43 11.45
N TYR A 133 -1.28 5.61 12.46
CA TYR A 133 -2.52 5.37 13.19
C TYR A 133 -2.34 5.63 14.68
N THR A 134 -3.43 5.83 15.38
CA THR A 134 -3.43 5.80 16.86
C THR A 134 -3.35 4.36 17.36
N ALA A 135 -3.13 4.19 18.68
CA ALA A 135 -3.17 2.87 19.31
C ALA A 135 -4.54 2.16 19.18
N ASP A 136 -5.61 2.95 19.00
CA ASP A 136 -6.98 2.47 18.79
C ASP A 136 -7.31 2.30 17.29
N HIS A 137 -6.30 2.16 16.43
CA HIS A 137 -6.40 1.93 15.00
C HIS A 137 -7.08 3.05 14.17
N ASN A 138 -7.27 4.25 14.72
CA ASN A 138 -7.77 5.39 13.95
C ASN A 138 -6.64 6.03 13.14
N PHE A 139 -6.94 6.43 11.91
CA PHE A 139 -5.98 7.18 11.09
C PHE A 139 -5.58 8.50 11.76
N ASP A 140 -4.27 8.68 12.02
CA ASP A 140 -3.69 9.83 12.73
C ASP A 140 -2.97 10.80 11.78
N GLY A 141 -2.54 10.32 10.61
CA GLY A 141 -1.89 11.17 9.62
C GLY A 141 -0.93 10.40 8.69
N ILE A 142 -0.19 11.17 7.92
CA ILE A 142 0.84 10.64 7.01
C ILE A 142 2.19 11.23 7.41
N SER A 143 3.19 10.37 7.59
CA SER A 143 4.61 10.76 7.69
C SER A 143 5.27 10.58 6.33
N PHE A 144 6.18 11.47 5.96
CA PHE A 144 6.93 11.39 4.72
C PHE A 144 8.42 11.35 5.00
N VAL A 145 9.10 10.39 4.41
CA VAL A 145 10.56 10.42 4.26
C VAL A 145 10.92 11.26 3.03
N ASN A 146 12.11 11.86 3.01
CA ASN A 146 12.53 12.74 1.91
C ASN A 146 12.85 11.99 0.61
N HIS A 147 12.94 10.66 0.65
CA HIS A 147 13.20 9.79 -0.50
C HIS A 147 12.55 8.42 -0.27
N PRO A 148 12.19 7.70 -1.33
CA PRO A 148 11.80 6.28 -1.21
C PRO A 148 12.90 5.45 -0.53
N PRO A 149 12.60 4.21 -0.09
CA PRO A 149 13.62 3.29 0.39
C PRO A 149 14.80 3.22 -0.59
N VAL A 150 16.02 3.10 -0.07
CA VAL A 150 17.24 3.00 -0.90
C VAL A 150 17.13 1.87 -1.92
N HIS A 151 16.62 0.72 -1.46
CA HIS A 151 16.37 -0.45 -2.31
C HIS A 151 15.28 -1.34 -1.68
N CYS A 152 14.49 -1.96 -2.53
CA CYS A 152 13.47 -2.94 -2.15
C CYS A 152 13.89 -4.32 -2.63
N PHE A 153 14.05 -5.28 -1.72
CA PHE A 153 14.33 -6.69 -2.03
C PHE A 153 13.02 -7.46 -2.04
N ILE A 154 12.52 -7.83 -3.22
CA ILE A 154 11.22 -8.46 -3.42
C ILE A 154 11.42 -9.95 -3.68
N ASP A 155 11.26 -10.75 -2.64
CA ASP A 155 11.34 -12.21 -2.71
C ASP A 155 9.95 -12.81 -2.99
N ALA A 156 9.72 -13.21 -4.23
CA ALA A 156 8.44 -13.76 -4.65
C ALA A 156 8.13 -15.14 -4.03
N ASP A 157 9.15 -15.88 -3.60
CA ASP A 157 8.97 -17.17 -2.94
C ASP A 157 8.43 -16.99 -1.50
N ILE A 158 8.85 -15.93 -0.79
CA ILE A 158 8.22 -15.52 0.48
C ILE A 158 6.79 -15.05 0.25
N LEU A 159 6.59 -14.22 -0.77
CA LEU A 159 5.30 -13.60 -1.05
C LEU A 159 4.23 -14.60 -1.48
N VAL A 160 4.58 -15.64 -2.24
CA VAL A 160 3.61 -16.67 -2.66
C VAL A 160 3.12 -17.51 -1.48
N GLU A 161 3.98 -17.70 -0.46
CA GLU A 161 3.61 -18.40 0.77
C GLU A 161 2.71 -17.57 1.71
N ALA A 162 2.64 -16.26 1.52
CA ALA A 162 1.78 -15.40 2.31
C ALA A 162 0.28 -15.73 2.09
N PRO A 163 -0.60 -15.46 3.06
CA PRO A 163 -2.04 -15.61 2.86
C PRO A 163 -2.53 -14.80 1.66
N SER A 164 -3.22 -15.47 0.73
CA SER A 164 -3.65 -14.89 -0.55
C SER A 164 -4.58 -13.67 -0.41
N ARG A 165 -5.22 -13.50 0.76
CA ARG A 165 -6.04 -12.32 1.06
C ARG A 165 -5.25 -11.01 0.96
N TYR A 166 -3.94 -11.03 1.20
CA TYR A 166 -3.11 -9.82 1.11
C TYR A 166 -2.87 -9.38 -0.34
N LEU A 167 -2.53 -10.31 -1.25
CA LEU A 167 -2.45 -9.99 -2.67
C LEU A 167 -3.82 -9.57 -3.22
N TRP A 168 -4.88 -10.28 -2.82
CA TRP A 168 -6.26 -9.97 -3.17
C TRP A 168 -6.66 -8.54 -2.80
N ALA A 169 -6.40 -8.13 -1.56
CA ALA A 169 -6.65 -6.77 -1.11
C ALA A 169 -5.71 -5.76 -1.80
N GLY A 170 -4.43 -6.11 -1.95
CA GLY A 170 -3.45 -5.26 -2.62
C GLY A 170 -3.82 -4.93 -4.06
N MET A 171 -4.37 -5.88 -4.81
CA MET A 171 -4.91 -5.62 -6.15
C MET A 171 -6.11 -4.67 -6.10
N GLY A 172 -6.99 -4.80 -5.10
CA GLY A 172 -8.14 -3.91 -4.90
C GLY A 172 -7.73 -2.45 -4.62
N ASP A 173 -6.70 -2.26 -3.78
CA ASP A 173 -6.11 -0.94 -3.53
C ASP A 173 -5.44 -0.37 -4.80
N THR A 174 -4.71 -1.22 -5.51
CA THR A 174 -3.93 -0.83 -6.67
C THR A 174 -4.79 -0.35 -7.85
N ILE A 175 -5.94 -1.01 -8.14
CA ILE A 175 -6.80 -0.55 -9.24
C ILE A 175 -7.36 0.85 -8.99
N ALA A 176 -7.65 1.21 -7.76
CA ALA A 176 -8.12 2.54 -7.40
C ALA A 176 -7.08 3.62 -7.75
N LYS A 177 -5.79 3.32 -7.63
CA LYS A 177 -4.71 4.26 -7.96
C LYS A 177 -4.84 4.83 -9.37
N HIS A 178 -5.20 4.03 -10.37
CA HIS A 178 -5.40 4.53 -11.73
C HIS A 178 -6.54 5.56 -11.82
N TYR A 179 -7.72 5.18 -11.37
CA TYR A 179 -8.92 6.00 -11.54
C TYR A 179 -8.91 7.23 -10.63
N GLU A 180 -8.41 7.09 -9.43
CA GLU A 180 -8.31 8.20 -8.48
C GLU A 180 -7.30 9.26 -8.94
N THR A 181 -6.14 8.85 -9.44
CA THR A 181 -5.15 9.83 -9.97
C THR A 181 -5.67 10.54 -11.20
N LEU A 182 -6.36 9.84 -12.11
CA LEU A 182 -7.00 10.46 -13.27
C LEU A 182 -8.07 11.48 -12.88
N MET A 183 -8.91 11.14 -11.90
CA MET A 183 -9.94 12.04 -11.40
C MET A 183 -9.33 13.22 -10.65
N SER A 184 -8.42 12.97 -9.72
CA SER A 184 -7.80 14.01 -8.88
C SER A 184 -6.98 15.03 -9.67
N ALA A 185 -6.37 14.63 -10.79
CA ALA A 185 -5.56 15.51 -11.63
C ALA A 185 -6.38 16.40 -12.57
N ARG A 186 -7.70 16.22 -12.68
CA ARG A 186 -8.56 17.03 -13.55
C ARG A 186 -8.54 18.49 -13.13
N ASN A 187 -8.47 19.38 -14.13
CA ASN A 187 -8.51 20.83 -13.93
C ASN A 187 -7.41 21.38 -13.00
N ARG A 188 -6.32 20.64 -12.81
CA ARG A 188 -5.18 21.02 -11.99
C ARG A 188 -3.90 21.11 -12.81
N GLU A 189 -2.91 21.84 -12.27
CA GLU A 189 -1.59 21.91 -12.87
C GLU A 189 -0.96 20.51 -12.94
N GLN A 190 -0.55 20.10 -14.14
CA GLN A 190 0.13 18.84 -14.39
C GLN A 190 1.58 19.12 -14.77
N VAL A 191 2.44 19.14 -13.77
CA VAL A 191 3.88 19.21 -13.98
C VAL A 191 4.39 17.89 -14.59
N TYR A 192 5.63 17.88 -15.08
CA TYR A 192 6.21 16.71 -15.76
C TYR A 192 6.01 15.39 -15.02
N ASN A 193 6.29 15.36 -13.70
CA ASN A 193 6.11 14.13 -12.90
C ASN A 193 4.64 13.69 -12.83
N THR A 194 3.71 14.63 -12.67
CA THR A 194 2.27 14.33 -12.70
C THR A 194 1.86 13.69 -14.02
N GLN A 195 2.34 14.23 -15.15
CA GLN A 195 2.08 13.63 -16.46
C GLN A 195 2.67 12.22 -16.58
N LEU A 196 3.88 12.01 -16.06
CA LEU A 196 4.51 10.68 -16.02
C LEU A 196 3.67 9.71 -15.17
N GLY A 197 3.26 10.11 -13.97
CA GLY A 197 2.41 9.30 -13.09
C GLY A 197 1.07 8.94 -13.74
N LEU A 198 0.42 9.89 -14.42
CA LEU A 198 -0.84 9.63 -15.14
C LEU A 198 -0.66 8.62 -16.28
N VAL A 199 0.43 8.70 -17.05
CA VAL A 199 0.72 7.71 -18.09
C VAL A 199 0.97 6.32 -17.50
N LEU A 200 1.74 6.25 -16.42
CA LEU A 200 2.06 4.98 -15.76
C LEU A 200 0.88 4.38 -15.00
N SER A 201 -0.11 5.18 -14.61
CA SER A 201 -1.20 4.72 -13.75
C SER A 201 -2.04 3.59 -14.36
N SER A 202 -2.14 3.51 -15.70
CA SER A 202 -2.82 2.40 -16.38
C SER A 202 -2.20 1.03 -16.07
N MET A 203 -0.91 0.99 -15.75
CA MET A 203 -0.23 -0.21 -15.27
C MET A 203 -0.71 -0.67 -13.87
N CYS A 204 -1.47 0.15 -13.14
CA CYS A 204 -2.12 -0.23 -11.89
C CYS A 204 -3.48 -0.91 -12.10
N SER A 205 -4.08 -0.84 -13.30
CA SER A 205 -5.41 -1.40 -13.58
C SER A 205 -5.38 -2.51 -14.63
N GLU A 206 -4.80 -2.27 -15.80
CA GLU A 206 -4.86 -3.21 -16.92
C GLU A 206 -4.26 -4.60 -16.61
N PRO A 207 -3.07 -4.73 -15.99
CA PRO A 207 -2.54 -6.04 -15.62
C PRO A 207 -3.46 -6.80 -14.65
N ILE A 208 -4.15 -6.10 -13.74
CA ILE A 208 -5.06 -6.71 -12.78
C ILE A 208 -6.34 -7.18 -13.51
N PHE A 209 -6.84 -6.38 -14.46
CA PHE A 209 -7.97 -6.77 -15.27
C PHE A 209 -7.70 -8.07 -16.07
N GLU A 210 -6.53 -8.19 -16.66
CA GLU A 210 -6.17 -9.32 -17.52
C GLU A 210 -5.71 -10.56 -16.72
N HIS A 211 -4.96 -10.37 -15.65
CA HIS A 211 -4.23 -11.45 -14.97
C HIS A 211 -4.57 -11.62 -13.48
N GLY A 212 -5.29 -10.67 -12.86
CA GLY A 212 -5.53 -10.65 -11.40
C GLY A 212 -6.24 -11.89 -10.88
N LEU A 213 -7.27 -12.39 -11.58
CA LEU A 213 -7.98 -13.61 -11.19
C LEU A 213 -7.07 -14.85 -11.22
N GLN A 214 -6.21 -14.96 -12.25
CA GLN A 214 -5.27 -16.08 -12.35
C GLN A 214 -4.23 -16.00 -11.23
N ALA A 215 -3.62 -14.83 -11.02
CA ALA A 215 -2.64 -14.62 -9.96
C ALA A 215 -3.20 -14.93 -8.56
N TYR A 216 -4.46 -14.54 -8.30
CA TYR A 216 -5.12 -14.85 -7.04
C TYR A 216 -5.32 -16.36 -6.84
N LYS A 217 -5.76 -17.07 -7.90
CA LYS A 217 -5.88 -18.54 -7.85
C LYS A 217 -4.53 -19.22 -7.63
N ASP A 218 -3.49 -18.75 -8.29
CA ASP A 218 -2.14 -19.28 -8.15
C ASP A 218 -1.60 -19.06 -6.74
N ASN A 219 -1.76 -17.86 -6.18
CA ASN A 219 -1.36 -17.58 -4.79
C ASN A 219 -2.14 -18.41 -3.76
N LYS A 220 -3.45 -18.66 -4.00
CA LYS A 220 -4.22 -19.60 -3.14
C LYS A 220 -3.64 -21.00 -3.14
N ASN A 221 -3.09 -21.43 -4.25
CA ASN A 221 -2.47 -22.74 -4.43
C ASN A 221 -0.97 -22.76 -4.10
N LYS A 222 -0.41 -21.63 -3.60
CA LYS A 222 1.03 -21.46 -3.35
C LYS A 222 1.89 -21.74 -4.58
N HIS A 223 1.35 -21.41 -5.74
CA HIS A 223 2.00 -21.56 -7.03
C HIS A 223 2.54 -20.22 -7.52
N ARG A 224 3.85 -20.06 -7.60
CA ARG A 224 4.48 -18.91 -8.22
C ARG A 224 4.37 -19.05 -9.74
N SER A 225 3.72 -18.10 -10.39
CA SER A 225 3.50 -18.02 -11.83
C SER A 225 3.87 -16.64 -12.36
N GLU A 226 3.97 -16.51 -13.69
CA GLU A 226 4.17 -15.18 -14.31
C GLU A 226 3.04 -14.21 -13.96
N ALA A 227 1.81 -14.68 -13.85
CA ALA A 227 0.68 -13.84 -13.44
C ALA A 227 0.83 -13.39 -11.99
N PHE A 228 1.27 -14.27 -11.09
CA PHE A 228 1.57 -13.91 -9.70
C PHE A 228 2.70 -12.87 -9.62
N ASP A 229 3.83 -13.13 -10.30
CA ASP A 229 5.00 -12.24 -10.32
C ASP A 229 4.61 -10.84 -10.86
N LEU A 230 3.80 -10.79 -11.93
CA LEU A 230 3.28 -9.54 -12.47
C LEU A 230 2.43 -8.78 -11.46
N MET A 231 1.54 -9.46 -10.73
CA MET A 231 0.70 -8.82 -9.72
C MET A 231 1.50 -8.32 -8.53
N VAL A 232 2.50 -9.07 -8.08
CA VAL A 232 3.42 -8.62 -7.03
C VAL A 232 4.09 -7.30 -7.45
N MET A 233 4.63 -7.24 -8.67
CA MET A 233 5.29 -6.03 -9.19
C MET A 233 4.30 -4.88 -9.39
N THR A 234 3.07 -5.18 -9.83
CA THR A 234 2.02 -4.17 -10.01
C THR A 234 1.64 -3.55 -8.66
N VAL A 235 1.38 -4.36 -7.63
CA VAL A 235 0.98 -3.89 -6.30
C VAL A 235 2.13 -3.16 -5.58
N ILE A 236 3.32 -3.76 -5.54
CA ILE A 236 4.42 -3.23 -4.72
C ILE A 236 5.15 -2.10 -5.45
N PHE A 237 5.52 -2.29 -6.72
CA PHE A 237 6.45 -1.40 -7.40
C PHE A 237 5.73 -0.36 -8.27
N THR A 238 4.83 -0.78 -9.17
CA THR A 238 4.15 0.15 -10.08
C THR A 238 3.33 1.19 -9.31
N THR A 239 2.56 0.74 -8.31
CA THR A 239 1.75 1.63 -7.47
C THR A 239 2.63 2.62 -6.70
N GLY A 240 3.80 2.19 -6.21
CA GLY A 240 4.76 3.06 -5.53
C GLY A 240 5.35 4.13 -6.45
N ILE A 241 5.71 3.79 -7.69
CA ILE A 241 6.17 4.75 -8.70
C ILE A 241 5.09 5.80 -8.98
N VAL A 242 3.85 5.37 -9.22
CA VAL A 242 2.74 6.28 -9.48
C VAL A 242 2.56 7.20 -8.28
N SER A 243 2.56 6.67 -7.05
CA SER A 243 2.46 7.47 -5.82
C SER A 243 3.57 8.51 -5.70
N GLY A 244 4.82 8.15 -5.99
CA GLY A 244 5.95 9.08 -5.94
C GLY A 244 5.98 10.12 -7.06
N CYS A 245 5.37 9.82 -8.22
CA CYS A 245 5.22 10.76 -9.31
C CYS A 245 4.12 11.79 -9.07
N MET A 246 3.09 11.43 -8.30
CA MET A 246 1.91 12.28 -8.09
C MET A 246 2.12 13.18 -6.87
N PRO A 247 1.66 14.43 -6.89
CA PRO A 247 1.52 15.25 -5.68
C PRO A 247 0.61 14.56 -4.66
N GLY A 248 0.82 14.80 -3.36
CA GLY A 248 0.04 14.19 -2.30
C GLY A 248 -1.47 14.24 -2.52
N ASP A 249 -1.98 15.42 -2.91
CA ASP A 249 -3.42 15.66 -3.16
C ASP A 249 -3.97 14.98 -4.45
N TYR A 250 -3.14 14.23 -5.19
CA TYR A 250 -3.54 13.57 -6.44
C TYR A 250 -3.49 12.03 -6.33
N ASN A 251 -3.21 11.50 -5.14
CA ASN A 251 -2.99 10.07 -4.92
C ASN A 251 -4.25 9.28 -4.58
N SER A 252 -5.28 9.95 -4.07
CA SER A 252 -6.54 9.35 -3.61
C SER A 252 -7.69 10.36 -3.73
N ILE A 253 -8.93 9.86 -3.74
CA ILE A 253 -10.13 10.70 -3.72
C ILE A 253 -11.33 9.94 -3.14
N ILE A 254 -12.29 9.49 -3.96
CA ILE A 254 -13.55 8.88 -3.50
C ILE A 254 -13.35 7.47 -2.96
N ALA A 255 -12.54 6.64 -3.65
CA ALA A 255 -12.39 5.24 -3.26
C ALA A 255 -11.80 5.11 -1.86
N HIS A 256 -10.73 5.85 -1.58
CA HIS A 256 -10.12 5.91 -0.25
C HIS A 256 -11.02 6.61 0.78
N ALA A 257 -11.74 7.68 0.37
CA ALA A 257 -12.67 8.36 1.27
C ALA A 257 -13.79 7.42 1.76
N ILE A 258 -14.37 6.62 0.87
CA ILE A 258 -15.37 5.59 1.24
C ILE A 258 -14.73 4.51 2.13
N CYS A 259 -13.50 4.08 1.83
CA CYS A 259 -12.75 3.18 2.69
C CYS A 259 -12.64 3.71 4.13
N TYR A 260 -12.22 4.97 4.30
CA TYR A 260 -12.16 5.60 5.63
C TYR A 260 -13.52 5.73 6.29
N GLY A 261 -14.58 5.93 5.51
CA GLY A 261 -15.95 5.90 5.98
C GLY A 261 -16.38 4.52 6.51
N CYS A 262 -16.10 3.47 5.75
CA CYS A 262 -16.39 2.09 6.16
C CYS A 262 -15.60 1.68 7.41
N ALA A 263 -14.33 2.10 7.50
CA ALA A 263 -13.45 1.83 8.64
C ALA A 263 -13.86 2.55 9.94
N THR A 264 -14.84 3.46 9.92
CA THR A 264 -15.41 4.02 11.16
C THR A 264 -16.23 2.99 11.97
N ASN A 265 -16.62 1.89 11.34
CA ASN A 265 -17.19 0.75 12.04
C ASN A 265 -16.07 -0.18 12.52
N GLU A 266 -15.93 -0.36 13.83
CA GLU A 266 -14.83 -1.12 14.45
C GLU A 266 -14.78 -2.59 13.97
N GLU A 267 -15.93 -3.24 13.78
CA GLU A 267 -15.99 -4.63 13.31
C GLU A 267 -15.53 -4.72 11.85
N THR A 268 -15.88 -3.75 11.02
CA THR A 268 -15.42 -3.68 9.62
C THR A 268 -13.91 -3.43 9.57
N GLU A 269 -13.39 -2.46 10.31
CA GLU A 269 -11.96 -2.16 10.37
C GLU A 269 -11.15 -3.38 10.84
N LYS A 270 -11.63 -4.10 11.83
CA LYS A 270 -10.94 -5.25 12.41
C LYS A 270 -10.91 -6.48 11.50
N HIS A 271 -11.96 -6.71 10.70
CA HIS A 271 -12.13 -7.95 9.94
C HIS A 271 -11.86 -7.82 8.44
N HIS A 272 -11.89 -6.59 7.91
CA HIS A 272 -11.70 -6.30 6.50
C HIS A 272 -10.38 -5.57 6.24
N LEU A 273 -9.77 -5.83 5.09
CA LEU A 273 -8.52 -5.21 4.72
C LEU A 273 -8.76 -3.87 4.04
N HIS A 274 -7.82 -2.93 4.20
CA HIS A 274 -7.87 -1.61 3.58
C HIS A 274 -8.19 -1.69 2.08
N GLY A 275 -7.44 -2.47 1.30
CA GLY A 275 -7.65 -2.59 -0.14
C GLY A 275 -8.96 -3.27 -0.55
N GLU A 276 -9.57 -4.07 0.34
CA GLU A 276 -10.92 -4.61 0.16
C GLU A 276 -11.96 -3.49 0.19
N MET A 277 -11.88 -2.61 1.19
CA MET A 277 -12.77 -1.45 1.32
C MET A 277 -12.53 -0.41 0.22
N VAL A 278 -11.27 -0.21 -0.19
CA VAL A 278 -10.91 0.65 -1.33
C VAL A 278 -11.50 0.13 -2.63
N ALA A 279 -11.47 -1.20 -2.86
CA ALA A 279 -12.11 -1.80 -4.03
C ALA A 279 -13.62 -1.49 -4.09
N TYR A 280 -14.36 -1.61 -2.97
CA TYR A 280 -15.75 -1.20 -2.90
C TYR A 280 -15.91 0.31 -3.20
N GLY A 281 -15.08 1.13 -2.60
CA GLY A 281 -15.08 2.59 -2.81
C GLY A 281 -14.84 3.00 -4.26
N LEU A 282 -14.08 2.20 -5.02
CA LEU A 282 -13.88 2.45 -6.46
C LEU A 282 -15.18 2.29 -7.26
N LEU A 283 -16.04 1.34 -6.91
CA LEU A 283 -17.37 1.24 -7.56
C LEU A 283 -18.22 2.50 -7.29
N ILE A 284 -18.12 3.06 -6.10
CA ILE A 284 -18.79 4.31 -5.76
C ILE A 284 -18.21 5.49 -6.54
N LEU A 285 -16.86 5.54 -6.72
CA LEU A 285 -16.22 6.53 -7.58
C LEU A 285 -16.78 6.47 -9.00
N PHE A 286 -16.89 5.30 -9.62
CA PHE A 286 -17.43 5.16 -10.97
C PHE A 286 -18.85 5.71 -11.11
N ILE A 287 -19.68 5.50 -10.09
CA ILE A 287 -21.06 5.99 -10.10
C ILE A 287 -21.10 7.51 -9.94
N VAL A 288 -20.40 8.07 -8.95
CA VAL A 288 -20.34 9.53 -8.68
C VAL A 288 -19.77 10.28 -9.87
N ASP A 289 -18.71 9.77 -10.46
CA ASP A 289 -18.01 10.38 -11.60
C ASP A 289 -18.63 10.00 -12.96
N LYS A 290 -19.78 9.30 -12.95
CA LYS A 290 -20.53 8.88 -14.15
C LYS A 290 -19.74 8.02 -15.13
N GLN A 291 -18.78 7.24 -14.64
CA GLN A 291 -17.99 6.27 -15.40
C GLN A 291 -18.68 4.90 -15.46
N LEU A 292 -19.94 4.88 -15.92
CA LEU A 292 -20.75 3.65 -15.90
C LEU A 292 -20.22 2.57 -16.83
N ASP A 293 -19.49 2.92 -17.89
CA ASP A 293 -18.83 1.95 -18.77
C ASP A 293 -17.71 1.21 -18.01
N GLU A 294 -16.93 1.93 -17.19
CA GLU A 294 -15.92 1.30 -16.33
C GLU A 294 -16.56 0.45 -15.23
N LEU A 295 -17.64 0.92 -14.61
CA LEU A 295 -18.40 0.12 -13.65
C LEU A 295 -18.82 -1.22 -14.29
N ASN A 296 -19.42 -1.18 -15.49
CA ASN A 296 -19.86 -2.37 -16.21
C ASN A 296 -18.69 -3.28 -16.64
N ARG A 297 -17.53 -2.69 -16.98
CA ARG A 297 -16.31 -3.41 -17.32
C ARG A 297 -15.76 -4.19 -16.11
N TRP A 298 -15.73 -3.57 -14.93
CA TRP A 298 -15.12 -4.14 -13.74
C TRP A 298 -16.02 -5.09 -12.95
N LEU A 299 -17.33 -4.92 -12.94
CA LEU A 299 -18.25 -5.76 -12.15
C LEU A 299 -18.06 -7.28 -12.38
N PRO A 300 -17.86 -7.79 -13.62
CA PRO A 300 -17.57 -9.21 -13.82
C PRO A 300 -16.27 -9.68 -13.14
N VAL A 301 -15.24 -8.82 -13.12
CA VAL A 301 -13.97 -9.12 -12.46
C VAL A 301 -14.15 -9.14 -10.95
N TYR A 302 -14.87 -8.17 -10.37
CA TYR A 302 -15.20 -8.14 -8.94
C TYR A 302 -15.89 -9.41 -8.49
N ARG A 303 -16.89 -9.87 -9.24
CA ARG A 303 -17.61 -11.12 -8.95
C ARG A 303 -16.68 -12.34 -9.02
N ALA A 304 -15.85 -12.41 -10.05
CA ALA A 304 -14.96 -13.54 -10.28
C ALA A 304 -13.86 -13.64 -9.19
N ILE A 305 -13.32 -12.51 -8.76
CA ILE A 305 -12.24 -12.43 -7.79
C ILE A 305 -12.76 -12.39 -6.34
N GLY A 306 -14.04 -12.06 -6.16
CA GLY A 306 -14.73 -12.02 -4.88
C GLY A 306 -14.53 -10.72 -4.09
N TRP A 307 -14.23 -9.59 -4.76
CA TRP A 307 -14.22 -8.28 -4.10
C TRP A 307 -15.63 -7.82 -3.74
N PRO A 308 -15.80 -7.03 -2.66
CA PRO A 308 -17.12 -6.61 -2.22
C PRO A 308 -17.78 -5.69 -3.26
N THR A 309 -19.05 -5.96 -3.50
CA THR A 309 -19.95 -5.18 -4.35
C THR A 309 -21.15 -4.66 -3.55
N LYS A 310 -21.26 -5.08 -2.29
CA LYS A 310 -22.32 -4.72 -1.35
C LYS A 310 -21.76 -4.39 0.02
N LEU A 311 -22.41 -3.48 0.73
CA LEU A 311 -22.09 -3.15 2.13
C LEU A 311 -22.14 -4.39 3.03
N SER A 312 -23.15 -5.26 2.81
CA SER A 312 -23.34 -6.46 3.62
C SER A 312 -22.16 -7.44 3.59
N GLN A 313 -21.35 -7.42 2.52
CA GLN A 313 -20.14 -8.23 2.41
C GLN A 313 -19.00 -7.73 3.30
N MET A 314 -19.14 -6.50 3.82
CA MET A 314 -18.22 -5.87 4.78
C MET A 314 -18.84 -5.69 6.17
N GLY A 315 -19.94 -6.40 6.46
CA GLY A 315 -20.64 -6.30 7.75
C GLY A 315 -21.40 -5.00 7.96
N LEU A 316 -21.62 -4.23 6.90
CA LEU A 316 -22.32 -2.94 6.91
C LEU A 316 -23.72 -3.06 6.26
N ASP A 317 -24.57 -2.09 6.50
CA ASP A 317 -25.91 -1.99 5.93
C ASP A 317 -26.32 -0.53 5.67
N GLU A 318 -27.54 -0.30 5.19
CA GLU A 318 -28.05 1.03 4.87
C GLU A 318 -27.99 2.02 6.06
N SER A 319 -28.10 1.53 7.29
CA SER A 319 -28.06 2.38 8.50
C SER A 319 -26.69 3.03 8.72
N HIS A 320 -25.62 2.46 8.16
CA HIS A 320 -24.26 2.96 8.26
C HIS A 320 -23.94 4.05 7.20
N ILE A 321 -24.76 4.18 6.15
CA ILE A 321 -24.50 5.14 5.06
C ILE A 321 -24.27 6.57 5.56
N PRO A 322 -25.10 7.13 6.48
CA PRO A 322 -24.86 8.50 6.96
C PRO A 322 -23.47 8.70 7.56
N GLN A 323 -23.01 7.78 8.40
CA GLN A 323 -21.68 7.85 9.03
C GLN A 323 -20.56 7.70 7.99
N ILE A 324 -20.72 6.78 7.03
CA ILE A 324 -19.74 6.56 5.96
C ILE A 324 -19.54 7.84 5.15
N VAL A 325 -20.64 8.46 4.68
CA VAL A 325 -20.52 9.63 3.79
C VAL A 325 -20.09 10.89 4.53
N GLU A 326 -20.49 11.05 5.81
CA GLU A 326 -20.03 12.16 6.65
C GLU A 326 -18.50 12.10 6.84
N LYS A 327 -17.98 10.92 7.15
CA LYS A 327 -16.52 10.72 7.22
C LYS A 327 -15.87 10.96 5.87
N ALA A 328 -16.41 10.40 4.79
CA ALA A 328 -15.83 10.50 3.46
C ALA A 328 -15.68 11.97 2.99
N VAL A 329 -16.68 12.82 3.16
CA VAL A 329 -16.58 14.24 2.75
C VAL A 329 -15.67 15.07 3.65
N SER A 330 -15.33 14.60 4.84
CA SER A 330 -14.45 15.29 5.79
C SER A 330 -12.97 15.11 5.49
N VAL A 331 -12.59 14.08 4.70
CA VAL A 331 -11.18 13.81 4.41
C VAL A 331 -10.63 14.77 3.37
N ARG A 332 -9.34 15.11 3.50
CA ARG A 332 -8.66 16.06 2.63
C ARG A 332 -8.80 15.71 1.13
N ASP A 333 -8.75 14.42 0.81
CA ASP A 333 -8.80 13.92 -0.56
C ASP A 333 -10.08 14.39 -1.30
N VAL A 334 -11.21 14.39 -0.60
CA VAL A 334 -12.49 14.87 -1.13
C VAL A 334 -12.56 16.40 -1.09
N VAL A 335 -12.08 17.04 -0.02
CA VAL A 335 -12.07 18.50 0.11
C VAL A 335 -11.31 19.16 -1.04
N VAL A 336 -10.22 18.55 -1.52
CA VAL A 336 -9.41 19.07 -2.63
C VAL A 336 -9.79 18.50 -3.99
N SER A 337 -10.94 17.87 -4.12
CA SER A 337 -11.42 17.26 -5.38
C SER A 337 -11.61 18.30 -6.50
N PRO A 338 -11.61 17.89 -7.79
CA PRO A 338 -11.75 18.81 -8.92
C PRO A 338 -13.15 19.44 -9.05
N TYR A 339 -14.12 18.94 -8.31
CA TYR A 339 -15.47 19.46 -8.18
C TYR A 339 -16.05 19.10 -6.80
N GLU A 340 -17.11 19.78 -6.40
CA GLU A 340 -17.75 19.54 -5.11
C GLU A 340 -18.37 18.14 -5.05
N ILE A 341 -18.01 17.38 -4.02
CA ILE A 341 -18.54 16.05 -3.71
C ILE A 341 -19.31 16.17 -2.39
N THR A 342 -20.62 15.91 -2.45
CA THR A 342 -21.52 16.04 -1.30
C THR A 342 -21.85 14.70 -0.68
N THR A 343 -22.32 14.73 0.57
CA THR A 343 -22.85 13.54 1.26
C THR A 343 -23.99 12.88 0.47
N ASP A 344 -24.87 13.67 -0.13
CA ASP A 344 -26.01 13.15 -0.91
C ASP A 344 -25.50 12.41 -2.17
N MET A 345 -24.51 12.95 -2.88
CA MET A 345 -23.92 12.27 -4.06
C MET A 345 -23.36 10.91 -3.69
N LEU A 346 -22.62 10.83 -2.58
CA LEU A 346 -22.02 9.57 -2.11
C LEU A 346 -23.12 8.59 -1.62
N ALA A 347 -24.09 9.07 -0.85
CA ALA A 347 -25.20 8.25 -0.35
C ALA A 347 -26.04 7.66 -1.48
N ASP A 348 -26.38 8.48 -2.48
CA ASP A 348 -27.14 8.03 -3.64
C ASP A 348 -26.35 7.01 -4.48
N ALA A 349 -25.03 7.21 -4.64
CA ALA A 349 -24.17 6.26 -5.33
C ALA A 349 -24.08 4.91 -4.59
N ILE A 350 -23.96 4.93 -3.25
CA ILE A 350 -23.96 3.71 -2.44
C ILE A 350 -25.32 2.99 -2.61
N ARG A 351 -26.44 3.70 -2.45
CA ARG A 351 -27.78 3.10 -2.64
C ARG A 351 -27.96 2.55 -4.04
N TYR A 352 -27.49 3.27 -5.07
CA TYR A 352 -27.54 2.78 -6.44
C TYR A 352 -26.74 1.48 -6.59
N MET A 353 -25.52 1.40 -6.02
CA MET A 353 -24.72 0.18 -6.05
C MET A 353 -25.44 -1.01 -5.37
N GLU A 354 -26.20 -0.75 -4.27
CA GLU A 354 -27.00 -1.77 -3.60
C GLU A 354 -28.16 -2.31 -4.47
N THR A 355 -28.65 -1.56 -5.48
CA THR A 355 -29.70 -2.05 -6.41
C THR A 355 -29.14 -2.90 -7.55
N ILE A 356 -27.84 -2.82 -7.86
CA ILE A 356 -27.24 -3.61 -8.95
C ILE A 356 -27.25 -5.09 -8.57
N GLU A 357 -27.84 -5.95 -9.40
CA GLU A 357 -27.76 -7.40 -9.20
C GLU A 357 -26.32 -7.87 -9.41
N CYS A 358 -25.76 -8.47 -8.37
CA CYS A 358 -24.36 -8.92 -8.33
C CYS A 358 -24.28 -10.44 -8.18
#